data_e5c0d1f12ce44b3f50679aa6804798bc
#
_entry.id   e5c0d1f12ce44b3f50679aa6804798bc
#
_cell.length_a   1.000
_cell.length_b   1.000
_cell.length_c   1.000
_cell.angle_alpha   90.00
_cell.angle_beta   90.00
_cell.angle_gamma   90.00
#
_symmetry.space_group_name_H-M   'P 1'
#
loop_
_entity.id
_entity.type
_entity.pdbx_description
1 polymer ?
#
loop_
_entity_poly.entity_id
_entity_poly.type
_entity_poly.pdbx_seq_one_letter_code
_entity_poly.pdbx_strand_id
1 'polypeptide(L)'
;SEIENLSIDAGHFTAIRDGSFSTNSDGEVTLAFGGAIDASSTDYLGGTYAFSDNFSATAFGAKLQDVWNQYYGNLNYNIPLADDQALTFDFNIYDTSDEGDALAGEIDNTTWSLAAAYTLGAHKFTLAHQEVDGDVPMDYISMDGGNAGDSIWLNNSVQYSDFNAPNEKSWQARYDIDMTTYDVPGLSFMVRYITGDDIDGTNADINGAYTYFGDGGEEWERNIEAKYVVQEGAAKDLSVRVRHSTWRANTAGNDALGSDLDEIRIITEYPLDIL
;
A
#
# COMPACT_ATOMS: atom_id res chain seq x y z
N SER A 1 -11.02 -29.69 11.48
CA SER A 1 -11.25 -28.82 12.63
C SER A 1 -10.91 -27.41 12.21
N GLU A 2 -11.90 -26.55 12.15
CA GLU A 2 -11.67 -25.11 11.97
C GLU A 2 -10.99 -24.60 13.24
N ILE A 3 -9.86 -23.92 13.09
CA ILE A 3 -9.28 -23.17 14.19
C ILE A 3 -10.02 -21.83 14.17
N GLU A 4 -10.82 -21.60 15.19
CA GLU A 4 -11.57 -20.36 15.38
C GLU A 4 -10.58 -19.18 15.36
N ASN A 5 -10.91 -18.09 14.67
CA ASN A 5 -10.11 -16.87 14.52
C ASN A 5 -8.83 -17.00 13.66
N LEU A 6 -8.63 -18.09 12.91
CA LEU A 6 -7.52 -18.24 11.98
C LEU A 6 -8.02 -18.26 10.53
N SER A 7 -7.49 -17.36 9.70
CA SER A 7 -7.61 -17.39 8.24
C SER A 7 -6.26 -17.80 7.65
N ILE A 8 -6.26 -18.72 6.71
CA ILE A 8 -5.06 -19.16 5.95
C ILE A 8 -5.36 -18.98 4.47
N ASP A 9 -4.40 -18.43 3.74
CA ASP A 9 -4.45 -18.29 2.30
C ASP A 9 -3.14 -18.76 1.68
N ALA A 10 -3.22 -19.44 0.51
CA ALA A 10 -2.08 -19.93 -0.22
C ALA A 10 -2.38 -19.98 -1.71
N GLY A 11 -1.39 -19.67 -2.53
CA GLY A 11 -1.53 -19.70 -3.98
C GLY A 11 -0.24 -20.06 -4.69
N HIS A 12 -0.41 -20.61 -5.90
CA HIS A 12 0.63 -20.84 -6.87
C HIS A 12 0.16 -20.34 -8.23
N PHE A 13 0.90 -19.45 -8.85
CA PHE A 13 0.60 -18.86 -10.15
C PHE A 13 1.76 -19.07 -11.11
N THR A 14 1.45 -19.49 -12.33
CA THR A 14 2.43 -19.70 -13.43
C THR A 14 2.22 -18.69 -14.56
N ALA A 15 1.23 -17.82 -14.46
CA ALA A 15 0.97 -16.74 -15.39
C ALA A 15 0.28 -15.60 -14.65
N ILE A 16 0.84 -14.41 -14.75
CA ILE A 16 0.26 -13.18 -14.22
C ILE A 16 0.14 -12.23 -15.42
N ARG A 17 -1.07 -11.65 -15.61
CA ARG A 17 -1.28 -10.60 -16.59
C ARG A 17 -1.54 -9.31 -15.86
N ASP A 18 -0.76 -8.31 -16.20
CA ASP A 18 -1.14 -6.95 -15.87
C ASP A 18 -2.43 -6.53 -16.63
N GLY A 19 -3.19 -5.61 -16.07
CA GLY A 19 -4.44 -5.13 -16.67
C GLY A 19 -4.25 -4.28 -17.95
N SER A 20 -3.03 -4.07 -18.41
CA SER A 20 -2.66 -3.11 -19.46
C SER A 20 -2.94 -3.59 -20.89
N PHE A 21 -3.63 -4.69 -21.12
CA PHE A 21 -3.85 -5.30 -22.46
C PHE A 21 -2.56 -5.56 -23.26
N SER A 22 -1.38 -5.34 -22.68
CA SER A 22 -0.14 -5.72 -23.33
C SER A 22 -0.03 -7.25 -23.30
N THR A 23 0.37 -7.82 -24.41
CA THR A 23 0.64 -9.26 -24.49
C THR A 23 2.03 -9.49 -23.93
N ASN A 24 2.13 -9.62 -22.61
CA ASN A 24 3.33 -10.18 -22.05
C ASN A 24 3.51 -11.59 -22.59
N SER A 25 4.72 -11.95 -22.95
CA SER A 25 5.06 -13.32 -23.32
C SER A 25 4.77 -14.25 -22.14
N ASP A 26 4.46 -15.52 -22.40
CA ASP A 26 4.26 -16.51 -21.35
C ASP A 26 5.48 -16.52 -20.41
N GLY A 27 5.26 -16.25 -19.12
CA GLY A 27 6.30 -16.21 -18.10
C GLY A 27 6.85 -14.82 -17.73
N GLU A 28 6.38 -13.74 -18.39
CA GLU A 28 6.78 -12.37 -18.06
C GLU A 28 5.85 -11.78 -16.98
N VAL A 29 6.45 -11.18 -15.97
CA VAL A 29 5.78 -10.47 -14.87
C VAL A 29 6.21 -9.01 -14.89
N THR A 30 5.29 -8.10 -14.66
CA THR A 30 5.61 -6.67 -14.52
C THR A 30 5.74 -6.34 -13.03
N LEU A 31 6.87 -5.79 -12.64
CA LEU A 31 7.11 -5.22 -11.32
C LEU A 31 6.75 -3.74 -11.32
N ALA A 32 6.37 -3.20 -10.18
CA ALA A 32 5.98 -1.79 -10.08
C ALA A 32 7.15 -0.85 -10.42
N PHE A 33 8.35 -1.18 -9.97
CA PHE A 33 9.59 -0.44 -10.24
C PHE A 33 10.54 -1.17 -11.18
N GLY A 34 10.67 -2.48 -11.05
CA GLY A 34 11.62 -3.27 -11.85
C GLY A 34 11.22 -3.49 -13.30
N GLY A 35 9.99 -3.11 -13.69
CA GLY A 35 9.48 -3.33 -15.04
C GLY A 35 9.23 -4.80 -15.37
N ALA A 36 9.30 -5.15 -16.65
CA ALA A 36 9.02 -6.50 -17.12
C ALA A 36 10.20 -7.45 -16.84
N ILE A 37 9.93 -8.58 -16.17
CA ILE A 37 10.92 -9.59 -15.79
C ILE A 37 10.40 -10.98 -16.15
N ASP A 38 11.25 -11.84 -16.69
CA ASP A 38 10.95 -13.25 -16.94
C ASP A 38 10.95 -14.05 -15.62
N ALA A 39 9.76 -14.24 -15.04
CA ALA A 39 9.58 -15.05 -13.85
C ALA A 39 8.54 -16.16 -14.12
N SER A 40 8.94 -17.41 -13.89
CA SER A 40 8.12 -18.56 -14.31
C SER A 40 6.94 -18.86 -13.38
N SER A 41 7.00 -18.43 -12.13
CA SER A 41 5.93 -18.64 -11.14
C SER A 41 6.05 -17.73 -9.93
N THR A 42 4.95 -17.56 -9.23
CA THR A 42 4.93 -17.02 -7.87
C THR A 42 4.16 -17.94 -6.95
N ASP A 43 4.67 -18.11 -5.75
CA ASP A 43 4.08 -18.89 -4.68
C ASP A 43 3.86 -17.97 -3.47
N TYR A 44 2.75 -18.16 -2.74
CA TYR A 44 2.59 -17.52 -1.46
C TYR A 44 1.84 -18.41 -0.47
N LEU A 45 2.12 -18.20 0.80
CA LEU A 45 1.43 -18.81 1.94
C LEU A 45 1.42 -17.83 3.10
N GLY A 46 0.29 -17.72 3.75
CA GLY A 46 0.20 -16.92 4.96
C GLY A 46 -1.15 -17.01 5.63
N GLY A 47 -1.38 -16.11 6.58
CA GLY A 47 -2.65 -16.06 7.27
C GLY A 47 -2.68 -14.98 8.34
N THR A 48 -3.89 -14.80 8.87
CA THR A 48 -4.19 -13.85 9.95
C THR A 48 -4.78 -14.61 11.12
N TYR A 49 -4.30 -14.31 12.32
CA TYR A 49 -4.86 -14.79 13.56
C TYR A 49 -5.36 -13.65 14.43
N ALA A 50 -6.65 -13.68 14.79
CA ALA A 50 -7.25 -12.75 15.74
C ALA A 50 -7.11 -13.31 17.18
N PHE A 51 -6.21 -12.75 17.96
CA PHE A 51 -6.02 -13.11 19.37
C PHE A 51 -7.18 -12.67 20.23
N SER A 52 -7.82 -11.57 19.85
CA SER A 52 -9.02 -11.00 20.46
C SER A 52 -9.72 -10.10 19.46
N ASP A 53 -10.89 -9.56 19.81
CA ASP A 53 -11.61 -8.54 19.00
C ASP A 53 -10.78 -7.27 18.73
N ASN A 54 -9.73 -7.06 19.53
CA ASN A 54 -8.92 -5.84 19.49
C ASN A 54 -7.49 -6.06 19.03
N PHE A 55 -7.04 -7.32 18.88
CA PHE A 55 -5.66 -7.61 18.52
C PHE A 55 -5.56 -8.73 17.50
N SER A 56 -4.88 -8.47 16.41
CA SER A 56 -4.59 -9.45 15.36
C SER A 56 -3.13 -9.38 14.89
N ALA A 57 -2.65 -10.50 14.39
CA ALA A 57 -1.38 -10.59 13.69
C ALA A 57 -1.56 -11.31 12.35
N THR A 58 -0.85 -10.84 11.34
CA THR A 58 -0.81 -11.41 10.00
C THR A 58 0.63 -11.74 9.63
N ALA A 59 0.85 -12.86 8.95
CA ALA A 59 2.14 -13.20 8.39
C ALA A 59 1.96 -13.88 7.02
N PHE A 60 2.73 -13.46 6.03
CA PHE A 60 2.82 -14.06 4.70
C PHE A 60 4.27 -14.23 4.28
N GLY A 61 4.54 -15.29 3.52
CA GLY A 61 5.76 -15.45 2.76
C GLY A 61 5.39 -15.66 1.29
N ALA A 62 6.10 -15.00 0.39
CA ALA A 62 5.93 -15.11 -1.04
C ALA A 62 7.29 -15.33 -1.72
N LYS A 63 7.29 -16.07 -2.81
CA LYS A 63 8.45 -16.27 -3.66
C LYS A 63 8.07 -15.95 -5.10
N LEU A 64 8.79 -15.04 -5.72
CA LEU A 64 8.78 -14.85 -7.17
C LEU A 64 10.02 -15.53 -7.73
N GLN A 65 9.81 -16.58 -8.51
CA GLN A 65 10.88 -17.46 -9.00
C GLN A 65 11.99 -16.68 -9.71
N ASP A 66 13.24 -16.93 -9.29
CA ASP A 66 14.44 -16.30 -9.82
C ASP A 66 14.52 -14.78 -9.67
N VAL A 67 13.65 -14.19 -8.82
CA VAL A 67 13.61 -12.75 -8.54
C VAL A 67 13.80 -12.48 -7.05
N TRP A 68 12.81 -12.88 -6.19
CA TRP A 68 12.88 -12.62 -4.75
C TRP A 68 12.14 -13.62 -3.88
N ASN A 69 12.54 -13.67 -2.60
CA ASN A 69 11.70 -14.08 -1.48
C ASN A 69 11.26 -12.83 -0.73
N GLN A 70 9.97 -12.72 -0.44
CA GLN A 70 9.40 -11.58 0.29
C GLN A 70 8.54 -12.09 1.44
N TYR A 71 8.81 -11.58 2.64
CA TYR A 71 8.07 -11.89 3.86
C TYR A 71 7.35 -10.64 4.35
N TYR A 72 6.12 -10.82 4.80
CA TYR A 72 5.28 -9.75 5.33
C TYR A 72 4.79 -10.09 6.73
N GLY A 73 4.81 -9.10 7.63
CA GLY A 73 4.22 -9.17 8.94
C GLY A 73 3.38 -7.93 9.27
N ASN A 74 2.23 -8.14 9.91
CA ASN A 74 1.41 -7.05 10.43
C ASN A 74 0.98 -7.33 11.87
N LEU A 75 0.92 -6.28 12.67
CA LEU A 75 0.27 -6.27 14.00
C LEU A 75 -0.73 -5.11 14.03
N ASN A 76 -1.98 -5.42 14.31
CA ASN A 76 -3.03 -4.41 14.49
C ASN A 76 -3.59 -4.50 15.91
N TYR A 77 -3.58 -3.36 16.62
CA TYR A 77 -4.07 -3.29 18.00
C TYR A 77 -4.94 -2.07 18.22
N ASN A 78 -6.20 -2.32 18.59
CA ASN A 78 -7.17 -1.28 18.95
C ASN A 78 -7.39 -1.27 20.46
N ILE A 79 -7.19 -0.13 21.11
CA ILE A 79 -7.34 0.07 22.55
C ILE A 79 -8.55 0.98 22.77
N PRO A 80 -9.72 0.43 23.15
CA PRO A 80 -10.85 1.25 23.56
C PRO A 80 -10.49 1.97 24.88
N LEU A 81 -10.66 3.30 24.90
CA LEU A 81 -10.38 4.14 26.08
C LEU A 81 -11.66 4.55 26.81
N ALA A 82 -12.70 4.91 26.06
CA ALA A 82 -14.03 5.27 26.51
C ALA A 82 -15.05 4.95 25.42
N ASP A 83 -16.35 5.22 25.62
CA ASP A 83 -17.42 4.85 24.71
C ASP A 83 -17.23 5.37 23.28
N ASP A 84 -16.60 6.52 23.11
CA ASP A 84 -16.36 7.18 21.81
C ASP A 84 -14.88 7.47 21.56
N GLN A 85 -13.97 6.83 22.31
CA GLN A 85 -12.54 7.06 22.22
C GLN A 85 -11.76 5.76 22.08
N ALA A 86 -10.81 5.75 21.17
CA ALA A 86 -9.91 4.63 20.95
C ALA A 86 -8.51 5.10 20.48
N LEU A 87 -7.49 4.32 20.82
CA LEU A 87 -6.18 4.36 20.20
C LEU A 87 -6.03 3.11 19.34
N THR A 88 -5.61 3.28 18.09
CA THR A 88 -5.30 2.17 17.19
C THR A 88 -3.86 2.26 16.73
N PHE A 89 -3.15 1.15 16.81
CA PHE A 89 -1.80 0.99 16.27
C PHE A 89 -1.83 -0.02 15.14
N ASP A 90 -1.17 0.30 14.04
CA ASP A 90 -0.98 -0.59 12.90
C ASP A 90 0.49 -0.59 12.51
N PHE A 91 1.13 -1.76 12.62
CA PHE A 91 2.53 -1.97 12.26
C PHE A 91 2.63 -2.96 11.12
N ASN A 92 3.36 -2.61 10.09
CA ASN A 92 3.62 -3.44 8.93
C ASN A 92 5.12 -3.53 8.68
N ILE A 93 5.59 -4.69 8.24
CA ILE A 93 6.98 -4.92 7.86
C ILE A 93 7.04 -5.88 6.67
N TYR A 94 7.89 -5.54 5.72
CA TYR A 94 8.34 -6.41 4.63
C TYR A 94 9.84 -6.63 4.76
N ASP A 95 10.27 -7.85 4.46
CA ASP A 95 11.67 -8.24 4.31
C ASP A 95 11.80 -8.95 2.96
N THR A 96 12.63 -8.43 2.07
CA THR A 96 12.77 -8.89 0.69
C THR A 96 14.23 -9.13 0.37
N SER A 97 14.55 -10.31 -0.13
CA SER A 97 15.88 -10.66 -0.60
C SER A 97 15.81 -11.31 -1.99
N ASP A 98 16.82 -11.11 -2.81
CA ASP A 98 16.92 -11.79 -4.10
C ASP A 98 16.89 -13.31 -3.96
N GLU A 99 16.49 -13.99 -5.05
CA GLU A 99 16.36 -15.43 -5.11
C GLU A 99 16.75 -15.96 -6.50
N GLY A 100 17.35 -17.17 -6.52
CA GLY A 100 17.69 -17.87 -7.76
C GLY A 100 18.67 -17.09 -8.61
N ASP A 101 18.32 -16.81 -9.85
CA ASP A 101 19.17 -16.11 -10.81
C ASP A 101 19.18 -14.57 -10.61
N ALA A 102 18.47 -14.05 -9.59
CA ALA A 102 18.40 -12.64 -9.23
C ALA A 102 18.10 -11.73 -10.44
N LEU A 103 17.06 -12.04 -11.20
CA LEU A 103 16.75 -11.40 -12.49
C LEU A 103 16.48 -9.88 -12.37
N ALA A 104 16.10 -9.38 -11.18
CA ALA A 104 15.96 -7.94 -10.91
C ALA A 104 17.27 -7.32 -10.36
N GLY A 105 18.32 -8.10 -10.18
CA GLY A 105 19.56 -7.73 -9.52
C GLY A 105 19.56 -8.10 -8.04
N GLU A 106 20.61 -7.69 -7.34
CA GLU A 106 20.77 -7.90 -5.90
C GLU A 106 19.69 -7.11 -5.14
N ILE A 107 18.98 -7.79 -4.22
CA ILE A 107 17.92 -7.20 -3.40
C ILE A 107 18.19 -7.56 -1.94
N ASP A 108 18.32 -6.53 -1.10
CA ASP A 108 18.34 -6.61 0.36
C ASP A 108 17.55 -5.39 0.85
N ASN A 109 16.29 -5.61 1.22
CA ASN A 109 15.36 -4.53 1.54
C ASN A 109 14.49 -4.92 2.73
N THR A 110 14.52 -4.10 3.78
CA THR A 110 13.57 -4.16 4.87
C THR A 110 12.75 -2.87 4.89
N THR A 111 11.46 -2.98 4.65
CA THR A 111 10.54 -1.83 4.66
C THR A 111 9.52 -2.00 5.77
N TRP A 112 9.34 -0.98 6.61
CA TRP A 112 8.36 -1.02 7.68
C TRP A 112 7.58 0.27 7.81
N SER A 113 6.39 0.17 8.39
CA SER A 113 5.55 1.34 8.71
C SER A 113 4.81 1.16 10.02
N LEU A 114 4.60 2.26 10.74
CA LEU A 114 3.80 2.31 11.96
C LEU A 114 2.85 3.49 11.91
N ALA A 115 1.56 3.22 12.07
CA ALA A 115 0.54 4.25 12.27
C ALA A 115 0.00 4.20 13.70
N ALA A 116 -0.23 5.38 14.26
CA ALA A 116 -0.97 5.58 15.50
C ALA A 116 -2.16 6.50 15.23
N ALA A 117 -3.37 6.03 15.54
CA ALA A 117 -4.59 6.79 15.33
C ALA A 117 -5.35 6.97 16.64
N TYR A 118 -5.80 8.21 16.91
CA TYR A 118 -6.69 8.53 18.01
C TYR A 118 -8.07 8.91 17.48
N THR A 119 -9.07 8.17 17.91
CA THR A 119 -10.49 8.44 17.62
C THR A 119 -11.11 9.15 18.82
N LEU A 120 -11.85 10.22 18.55
CA LEU A 120 -12.63 11.00 19.53
C LEU A 120 -14.00 11.36 18.90
N GLY A 121 -15.01 10.59 19.20
CA GLY A 121 -16.34 10.77 18.62
C GLY A 121 -16.30 10.72 17.10
N ALA A 122 -16.70 11.81 16.46
CA ALA A 122 -16.71 11.94 14.99
C ALA A 122 -15.31 12.11 14.36
N HIS A 123 -14.28 12.34 15.14
CA HIS A 123 -12.96 12.76 14.69
C HIS A 123 -11.94 11.64 14.83
N LYS A 124 -11.06 11.47 13.81
CA LYS A 124 -9.92 10.58 13.89
C LYS A 124 -8.66 11.30 13.40
N PHE A 125 -7.63 11.27 14.21
CA PHE A 125 -6.31 11.82 13.92
C PHE A 125 -5.32 10.67 13.79
N THR A 126 -4.56 10.63 12.70
CA THR A 126 -3.55 9.59 12.46
C THR A 126 -2.20 10.24 12.19
N LEU A 127 -1.16 9.72 12.82
CA LEU A 127 0.24 9.94 12.46
C LEU A 127 0.82 8.60 12.03
N ALA A 128 1.57 8.59 10.94
CA ALA A 128 2.29 7.40 10.50
C ALA A 128 3.72 7.75 10.08
N HIS A 129 4.60 6.78 10.26
CA HIS A 129 5.97 6.80 9.77
C HIS A 129 6.24 5.53 9.01
N GLN A 130 7.02 5.64 7.93
CA GLN A 130 7.45 4.53 7.09
C GLN A 130 8.90 4.74 6.71
N GLU A 131 9.66 3.65 6.66
CA GLU A 131 11.07 3.65 6.31
C GLU A 131 11.39 2.45 5.44
N VAL A 132 12.17 2.70 4.40
CA VAL A 132 12.79 1.71 3.52
C VAL A 132 14.27 1.65 3.87
N ASP A 133 14.75 0.51 4.32
CA ASP A 133 16.17 0.23 4.56
C ASP A 133 16.66 -0.72 3.46
N GLY A 134 17.33 -0.16 2.45
CA GLY A 134 17.82 -0.89 1.29
C GLY A 134 18.11 0.03 0.10
N ASP A 135 19.09 -0.37 -0.71
CA ASP A 135 19.56 0.37 -1.90
C ASP A 135 18.63 0.20 -3.12
N VAL A 136 17.59 -0.61 -2.99
CA VAL A 136 16.53 -0.83 -3.98
C VAL A 136 15.15 -0.51 -3.37
N PRO A 137 14.13 -0.16 -4.18
CA PRO A 137 12.80 0.10 -3.66
C PRO A 137 12.18 -1.18 -3.06
N MET A 138 11.23 -1.02 -2.13
CA MET A 138 10.33 -2.11 -1.80
C MET A 138 9.40 -2.32 -3.00
N ASP A 139 9.69 -3.32 -3.82
CA ASP A 139 8.96 -3.58 -5.06
C ASP A 139 7.91 -4.70 -4.88
N TYR A 140 6.98 -4.78 -5.81
CA TYR A 140 5.89 -5.74 -5.82
C TYR A 140 5.43 -6.03 -7.25
N ILE A 141 4.64 -7.12 -7.42
CA ILE A 141 4.07 -7.46 -8.72
C ILE A 141 2.97 -6.47 -9.06
N SER A 142 3.11 -5.75 -10.17
CA SER A 142 2.08 -4.88 -10.70
C SER A 142 1.01 -5.70 -11.42
N MET A 143 -0.20 -5.69 -10.88
CA MET A 143 -1.32 -6.50 -11.37
C MET A 143 -2.19 -5.74 -12.37
N ASP A 144 -2.08 -4.42 -12.46
CA ASP A 144 -2.93 -3.55 -13.27
C ASP A 144 -2.19 -2.63 -14.23
N GLY A 145 -0.87 -2.82 -14.40
CA GLY A 145 -0.05 -1.97 -15.26
C GLY A 145 0.09 -0.55 -14.72
N GLY A 146 0.03 -0.34 -13.41
CA GLY A 146 0.17 0.95 -12.73
C GLY A 146 -1.09 1.79 -12.70
N ASN A 147 -2.28 1.20 -12.92
CA ASN A 147 -3.56 1.92 -12.95
C ASN A 147 -4.39 1.84 -11.67
N ALA A 148 -3.79 1.57 -10.53
CA ALA A 148 -4.40 1.65 -9.20
C ALA A 148 -5.24 0.43 -8.73
N GLY A 149 -4.95 -0.76 -9.24
CA GLY A 149 -5.48 -2.02 -8.70
C GLY A 149 -4.54 -2.68 -7.69
N ASP A 150 -3.27 -2.30 -7.72
CA ASP A 150 -2.26 -2.83 -6.83
C ASP A 150 -2.31 -2.14 -5.48
N SER A 151 -1.97 -2.87 -4.43
CA SER A 151 -1.79 -2.30 -3.11
C SER A 151 -0.77 -3.07 -2.32
N ILE A 152 0.03 -2.32 -1.57
CA ILE A 152 0.92 -2.84 -0.54
C ILE A 152 0.37 -2.44 0.82
N TRP A 153 0.64 -3.25 1.83
CA TRP A 153 0.15 -3.00 3.18
C TRP A 153 1.16 -2.17 3.97
N LEU A 154 1.37 -0.93 3.51
CA LEU A 154 2.17 0.07 4.19
C LEU A 154 1.31 1.28 4.52
N ASN A 155 1.56 1.91 5.66
CA ASN A 155 0.68 2.99 6.16
C ASN A 155 0.77 4.27 5.32
N ASN A 156 1.88 4.48 4.61
CA ASN A 156 2.07 5.65 3.74
C ASN A 156 1.84 5.33 2.25
N SER A 157 1.47 4.10 1.90
CA SER A 157 0.93 3.79 0.58
C SER A 157 -0.44 4.47 0.42
N VAL A 158 -0.54 5.40 -0.54
CA VAL A 158 -1.69 6.29 -0.62
C VAL A 158 -2.32 6.30 -2.01
N GLN A 159 -2.69 7.43 -2.60
CA GLN A 159 -3.40 7.40 -3.86
C GLN A 159 -2.48 7.27 -5.06
N TYR A 160 -1.34 7.94 -5.03
CA TYR A 160 -0.38 7.97 -6.14
C TYR A 160 0.94 7.32 -5.74
N SER A 161 1.58 7.79 -4.66
CA SER A 161 2.84 7.24 -4.21
C SER A 161 2.66 6.26 -3.05
N ASP A 162 3.52 5.26 -3.02
CA ASP A 162 3.63 4.28 -1.93
C ASP A 162 4.73 4.67 -0.93
N PHE A 163 5.51 5.72 -1.23
CA PHE A 163 6.64 6.17 -0.38
C PHE A 163 7.59 5.03 -0.05
N ASN A 164 7.94 4.24 -1.06
CA ASN A 164 8.71 3.00 -0.95
C ASN A 164 9.96 2.99 -1.82
N ALA A 165 10.47 4.16 -2.19
CA ALA A 165 11.73 4.33 -2.90
C ALA A 165 12.94 3.90 -2.03
N PRO A 166 14.13 3.64 -2.62
CA PRO A 166 15.31 3.21 -1.88
C PRO A 166 15.69 4.20 -0.76
N ASN A 167 15.93 3.70 0.44
CA ASN A 167 16.33 4.47 1.64
C ASN A 167 15.33 5.53 2.11
N GLU A 168 14.15 5.60 1.49
CA GLU A 168 13.14 6.64 1.77
C GLU A 168 12.59 6.55 3.19
N LYS A 169 12.46 7.73 3.82
CA LYS A 169 11.77 7.92 5.10
C LYS A 169 10.61 8.87 4.94
N SER A 170 9.43 8.44 5.33
CA SER A 170 8.23 9.24 5.13
C SER A 170 7.38 9.38 6.38
N TRP A 171 6.69 10.53 6.48
CA TRP A 171 5.78 10.88 7.55
C TRP A 171 4.41 11.26 6.99
N GLN A 172 3.35 10.76 7.63
CA GLN A 172 1.96 11.10 7.32
C GLN A 172 1.27 11.75 8.51
N ALA A 173 0.51 12.82 8.23
CA ALA A 173 -0.52 13.34 9.11
C ALA A 173 -1.88 13.25 8.40
N ARG A 174 -2.88 12.65 9.07
CA ARG A 174 -4.22 12.46 8.51
C ARG A 174 -5.29 12.85 9.52
N TYR A 175 -6.35 13.47 9.02
CA TYR A 175 -7.57 13.77 9.76
C TYR A 175 -8.79 13.28 9.00
N ASP A 176 -9.67 12.58 9.71
CA ASP A 176 -10.97 12.11 9.21
C ASP A 176 -12.08 12.66 10.11
N ILE A 177 -13.22 12.97 9.50
CA ILE A 177 -14.44 13.38 10.22
C ILE A 177 -15.66 12.65 9.64
N ASP A 178 -16.46 12.06 10.53
CA ASP A 178 -17.79 11.49 10.24
C ASP A 178 -18.87 12.50 10.59
N MET A 179 -19.71 12.85 9.62
CA MET A 179 -20.72 13.89 9.77
C MET A 179 -22.04 13.38 10.38
N THR A 180 -22.11 12.10 10.78
CA THR A 180 -23.30 11.51 11.38
C THR A 180 -23.75 12.25 12.65
N THR A 181 -22.78 12.63 13.50
CA THR A 181 -23.05 13.40 14.73
C THR A 181 -23.47 14.86 14.45
N TYR A 182 -23.37 15.31 13.20
CA TYR A 182 -23.78 16.64 12.72
C TYR A 182 -25.04 16.58 11.84
N ASP A 183 -25.88 15.54 12.05
CA ASP A 183 -27.14 15.31 11.34
C ASP A 183 -27.00 15.08 9.81
N VAL A 184 -25.81 14.66 9.35
CA VAL A 184 -25.59 14.28 7.94
C VAL A 184 -25.00 12.85 7.86
N PRO A 185 -25.82 11.82 8.19
CA PRO A 185 -25.34 10.44 8.19
C PRO A 185 -24.88 10.00 6.78
N GLY A 186 -23.81 9.23 6.75
CA GLY A 186 -23.19 8.74 5.52
C GLY A 186 -22.21 9.69 4.86
N LEU A 187 -22.15 10.97 5.25
CA LEU A 187 -21.15 11.92 4.76
C LEU A 187 -19.89 11.86 5.64
N SER A 188 -18.74 11.75 5.00
CA SER A 188 -17.44 11.86 5.68
C SER A 188 -16.43 12.62 4.84
N PHE A 189 -15.44 13.22 5.49
CA PHE A 189 -14.32 13.90 4.86
C PHE A 189 -12.99 13.37 5.39
N MET A 190 -11.96 13.43 4.56
CA MET A 190 -10.60 13.09 4.92
C MET A 190 -9.65 14.11 4.29
N VAL A 191 -8.64 14.48 5.05
CA VAL A 191 -7.45 15.17 4.55
C VAL A 191 -6.22 14.47 5.09
N ARG A 192 -5.21 14.27 4.22
CA ARG A 192 -3.90 13.76 4.63
C ARG A 192 -2.80 14.45 3.85
N TYR A 193 -1.64 14.49 4.48
CA TYR A 193 -0.41 14.98 3.89
C TYR A 193 0.71 14.02 4.27
N ILE A 194 1.47 13.61 3.26
CA ILE A 194 2.64 12.74 3.41
C ILE A 194 3.83 13.45 2.80
N THR A 195 5.00 13.31 3.41
CA THR A 195 6.27 13.76 2.87
C THR A 195 7.30 12.66 3.06
N GLY A 196 8.09 12.39 2.01
CA GLY A 196 9.22 11.47 1.98
C GLY A 196 10.49 12.19 1.62
N ASP A 197 11.59 11.77 2.22
CA ASP A 197 12.94 12.27 1.99
C ASP A 197 13.97 11.14 2.08
N ASP A 198 15.26 11.48 1.96
CA ASP A 198 16.40 10.55 2.00
C ASP A 198 16.42 9.51 0.85
N ILE A 199 15.67 9.70 -0.25
CA ILE A 199 15.68 8.75 -1.38
C ILE A 199 17.10 8.72 -1.99
N ASP A 200 17.73 7.54 -1.93
CA ASP A 200 19.04 7.26 -2.51
C ASP A 200 19.16 5.80 -2.98
N GLY A 201 19.21 5.58 -4.28
CA GLY A 201 19.45 4.26 -4.90
C GLY A 201 20.77 4.20 -5.66
N THR A 202 21.73 5.09 -5.36
CA THR A 202 23.01 5.15 -6.08
C THR A 202 23.90 3.92 -5.87
N ASN A 203 23.62 3.11 -4.85
CA ASN A 203 24.35 1.87 -4.56
C ASN A 203 23.68 0.62 -5.15
N ALA A 204 22.53 0.75 -5.82
CA ALA A 204 21.86 -0.39 -6.46
C ALA A 204 22.78 -1.13 -7.45
N ASP A 205 22.60 -2.45 -7.59
CA ASP A 205 23.35 -3.26 -8.55
C ASP A 205 23.28 -2.64 -9.96
N ILE A 206 24.41 -2.31 -10.54
CA ILE A 206 24.52 -1.68 -11.88
C ILE A 206 23.93 -2.54 -13.00
N ASN A 207 23.77 -3.84 -12.78
CA ASN A 207 23.16 -4.77 -13.74
C ASN A 207 21.69 -5.09 -13.39
N GLY A 208 21.19 -4.55 -12.28
CA GLY A 208 19.82 -4.76 -11.82
C GLY A 208 18.81 -3.85 -12.48
N ALA A 209 17.55 -4.02 -12.08
CA ALA A 209 16.41 -3.28 -12.62
C ALA A 209 16.27 -1.86 -12.05
N TYR A 210 16.95 -1.52 -10.95
CA TYR A 210 16.67 -0.33 -10.14
C TYR A 210 17.72 0.79 -10.28
N THR A 211 18.51 0.79 -11.33
CA THR A 211 19.66 1.71 -11.54
C THR A 211 19.30 3.17 -11.83
N TYR A 212 18.01 3.49 -11.90
CA TYR A 212 17.54 4.83 -12.27
C TYR A 212 17.24 5.75 -11.06
N PHE A 213 17.34 5.24 -9.83
CA PHE A 213 17.25 6.08 -8.64
C PHE A 213 18.56 6.82 -8.39
N GLY A 214 18.46 8.13 -8.16
CA GLY A 214 19.58 9.00 -7.81
C GLY A 214 19.66 9.23 -6.29
N ASP A 215 20.47 10.23 -5.90
CA ASP A 215 20.64 10.69 -4.51
C ASP A 215 19.85 11.98 -4.26
N GLY A 216 19.32 12.13 -3.04
CA GLY A 216 18.63 13.32 -2.56
C GLY A 216 17.23 13.51 -3.14
N GLY A 217 16.56 12.42 -3.50
CA GLY A 217 15.16 12.47 -3.90
C GLY A 217 14.26 12.81 -2.71
N GLU A 218 13.25 13.64 -2.97
CA GLU A 218 12.22 14.05 -2.02
C GLU A 218 10.87 14.08 -2.74
N GLU A 219 9.83 13.64 -2.05
CA GLU A 219 8.46 13.71 -2.56
C GLU A 219 7.44 14.08 -1.48
N TRP A 220 6.25 14.51 -1.92
CA TRP A 220 5.12 14.66 -1.02
C TRP A 220 3.80 14.46 -1.75
N GLU A 221 2.80 13.99 -1.00
CA GLU A 221 1.44 13.85 -1.50
C GLU A 221 0.42 14.42 -0.52
N ARG A 222 -0.59 15.12 -1.06
CA ARG A 222 -1.75 15.60 -0.33
C ARG A 222 -3.01 15.02 -0.95
N ASN A 223 -3.86 14.39 -0.13
CA ASN A 223 -5.18 13.94 -0.54
C ASN A 223 -6.27 14.70 0.23
N ILE A 224 -7.33 15.06 -0.48
CA ILE A 224 -8.56 15.61 0.09
C ILE A 224 -9.71 14.76 -0.45
N GLU A 225 -10.55 14.24 0.43
CA GLU A 225 -11.63 13.34 0.05
C GLU A 225 -12.96 13.75 0.68
N ALA A 226 -14.04 13.61 -0.09
CA ALA A 226 -15.40 13.56 0.40
C ALA A 226 -16.03 12.24 -0.03
N LYS A 227 -16.68 11.53 0.91
CA LYS A 227 -17.41 10.29 0.65
C LYS A 227 -18.84 10.43 1.17
N TYR A 228 -19.81 9.96 0.37
CA TYR A 228 -21.19 9.85 0.80
C TYR A 228 -21.72 8.43 0.54
N VAL A 229 -22.36 7.85 1.55
CA VAL A 229 -23.06 6.57 1.46
C VAL A 229 -24.55 6.84 1.51
N VAL A 230 -25.28 6.40 0.51
CA VAL A 230 -26.76 6.58 0.43
C VAL A 230 -27.43 5.79 1.55
N GLN A 231 -28.22 6.48 2.38
CA GLN A 231 -28.76 5.93 3.62
C GLN A 231 -30.07 5.14 3.41
N GLU A 232 -30.85 5.47 2.37
CA GLU A 232 -32.18 4.87 2.13
C GLU A 232 -32.56 4.88 0.65
N GLY A 233 -33.68 4.23 0.33
CA GLY A 233 -34.21 4.17 -1.04
C GLY A 233 -33.61 3.06 -1.88
N ALA A 234 -33.83 3.11 -3.21
CA ALA A 234 -33.42 2.06 -4.14
C ALA A 234 -31.88 1.96 -4.34
N ALA A 235 -31.16 3.01 -4.00
CA ALA A 235 -29.70 3.06 -4.08
C ALA A 235 -29.04 3.03 -2.68
N LYS A 236 -29.76 2.53 -1.67
CA LYS A 236 -29.21 2.37 -0.32
C LYS A 236 -27.88 1.61 -0.39
N ASP A 237 -26.90 2.02 0.42
CA ASP A 237 -25.54 1.48 0.51
C ASP A 237 -24.64 1.78 -0.72
N LEU A 238 -25.16 2.47 -1.76
CA LEU A 238 -24.29 3.04 -2.79
C LEU A 238 -23.36 4.08 -2.15
N SER A 239 -22.06 3.90 -2.29
CA SER A 239 -21.10 4.93 -1.90
C SER A 239 -20.56 5.66 -3.12
N VAL A 240 -20.39 6.97 -2.98
CA VAL A 240 -19.70 7.83 -3.95
C VAL A 240 -18.60 8.56 -3.21
N ARG A 241 -17.38 8.43 -3.72
CA ARG A 241 -16.18 9.05 -3.17
C ARG A 241 -15.53 9.93 -4.23
N VAL A 242 -15.23 11.16 -3.88
CA VAL A 242 -14.42 12.07 -4.71
C VAL A 242 -13.15 12.37 -3.95
N ARG A 243 -12.02 12.04 -4.55
CA ARG A 243 -10.69 12.30 -3.98
C ARG A 243 -9.87 13.14 -4.96
N HIS A 244 -9.25 14.18 -4.45
CA HIS A 244 -8.24 14.95 -5.13
C HIS A 244 -6.87 14.65 -4.53
N SER A 245 -5.93 14.25 -5.37
CA SER A 245 -4.52 14.07 -5.03
C SER A 245 -3.67 15.14 -5.68
N THR A 246 -2.70 15.64 -4.95
CA THR A 246 -1.60 16.47 -5.47
C THR A 246 -0.31 15.79 -5.04
N TRP A 247 0.49 15.34 -6.00
CA TRP A 247 1.80 14.76 -5.76
C TRP A 247 2.89 15.62 -6.41
N ARG A 248 3.98 15.80 -5.72
CA ARG A 248 5.15 16.55 -6.19
C ARG A 248 6.43 15.89 -5.69
N ALA A 249 7.48 15.93 -6.54
CA ALA A 249 8.81 15.53 -6.18
C ALA A 249 9.83 16.59 -6.60
N ASN A 250 11.02 16.57 -6.00
CA ASN A 250 12.14 17.39 -6.49
C ASN A 250 12.70 16.77 -7.80
N THR A 251 13.70 17.40 -8.42
CA THR A 251 14.25 16.92 -9.70
C THR A 251 14.75 15.49 -9.62
N ALA A 252 15.46 15.13 -8.54
CA ALA A 252 15.95 13.77 -8.35
C ALA A 252 14.79 12.76 -8.19
N GLY A 253 13.74 13.10 -7.42
CA GLY A 253 12.54 12.30 -7.29
C GLY A 253 11.75 12.19 -8.59
N ASN A 254 11.57 13.28 -9.34
CA ASN A 254 10.86 13.27 -10.62
C ASN A 254 11.56 12.41 -11.69
N ASP A 255 12.88 12.36 -11.70
CA ASP A 255 13.63 11.54 -12.65
C ASP A 255 13.39 10.03 -12.41
N ALA A 256 13.15 9.63 -11.17
CA ALA A 256 12.93 8.24 -10.79
C ALA A 256 11.45 7.87 -10.67
N LEU A 257 10.62 8.74 -10.07
CA LEU A 257 9.24 8.43 -9.69
C LEU A 257 8.19 8.97 -10.67
N GLY A 258 8.58 9.84 -11.60
CA GLY A 258 7.71 10.43 -12.61
C GLY A 258 7.52 11.94 -12.46
N SER A 259 6.55 12.48 -13.17
CA SER A 259 6.29 13.92 -13.21
C SER A 259 5.24 14.32 -12.19
N ASP A 260 5.32 15.56 -11.70
CA ASP A 260 4.29 16.20 -10.89
C ASP A 260 2.87 15.89 -11.36
N LEU A 261 1.99 15.53 -10.44
CA LEU A 261 0.63 15.08 -10.74
C LEU A 261 -0.42 15.80 -9.90
N ASP A 262 -1.51 16.20 -10.55
CA ASP A 262 -2.80 16.52 -9.92
C ASP A 262 -3.86 15.58 -10.48
N GLU A 263 -4.52 14.81 -9.62
CA GLU A 263 -5.50 13.79 -10.02
C GLU A 263 -6.81 13.95 -9.25
N ILE A 264 -7.92 13.69 -9.93
CA ILE A 264 -9.23 13.55 -9.31
C ILE A 264 -9.75 12.15 -9.61
N ARG A 265 -10.05 11.37 -8.56
CA ARG A 265 -10.74 10.08 -8.69
C ARG A 265 -12.18 10.20 -8.21
N ILE A 266 -13.10 9.66 -9.00
CA ILE A 266 -14.50 9.42 -8.61
C ILE A 266 -14.67 7.92 -8.50
N ILE A 267 -14.89 7.44 -7.29
CA ILE A 267 -15.00 6.01 -6.98
C ILE A 267 -16.43 5.75 -6.52
N THR A 268 -17.11 4.80 -7.17
CA THR A 268 -18.44 4.37 -6.81
C THR A 268 -18.42 2.88 -6.45
N GLU A 269 -18.99 2.53 -5.30
CA GLU A 269 -19.10 1.17 -4.81
C GLU A 269 -20.53 0.88 -4.46
N TYR A 270 -21.08 -0.22 -4.98
CA TYR A 270 -22.44 -0.66 -4.66
C TYR A 270 -22.43 -2.16 -4.34
N PRO A 271 -22.72 -2.54 -3.09
CA PRO A 271 -22.81 -3.95 -2.72
C PRO A 271 -24.02 -4.57 -3.43
N LEU A 272 -23.75 -5.63 -4.22
CA LEU A 272 -24.78 -6.42 -4.87
C LEU A 272 -24.86 -7.79 -4.20
N ASP A 273 -26.00 -8.14 -3.69
CA ASP A 273 -26.31 -9.53 -3.31
C ASP A 273 -26.89 -10.24 -4.55
N ILE A 274 -26.10 -11.18 -5.09
CA ILE A 274 -26.41 -11.87 -6.34
C ILE A 274 -26.86 -13.34 -6.09
N LEU A 275 -27.03 -13.75 -4.82
CA LEU A 275 -27.44 -15.12 -4.45
C LEU A 275 -28.91 -15.20 -4.04
#